data_80c29c3b765a9bf1e2b20c081c7bc123
#
_entry.id   80c29c3b765a9bf1e2b20c081c7bc123
#
_cell.length_a   1.000
_cell.length_b   1.000
_cell.length_c   1.000
_cell.angle_alpha   90.00
_cell.angle_beta   90.00
_cell.angle_gamma   90.00
#
_symmetry.space_group_name_H-M   'P 1'
#
loop_
_entity.id
_entity.type
_entity.pdbx_description
1 polymer ?
#
loop_
_entity_poly.entity_id
_entity_poly.type
_entity_poly.pdbx_seq_one_letter_code
_entity_poly.pdbx_strand_id
1 'polypeptide(L)'
;MKKIVIIGGGPAGLKAALTAASRYKDKAEICIMEKNERFGRKLMITGKGRCNVTNNCDLDTLIANVPKNGRFLYSAFSSFLPQDTMKYFETMGVPLKTERGNRVFPQSDKAVDIVDALVKGLKPLGIKQIHANAS
;
A
#
# COMPACT_ATOMS: atom_id res chain seq x y z
N MET A 1 2.39 4.56 -26.97
CA MET A 1 2.65 4.51 -25.52
C MET A 1 1.80 3.39 -24.91
N LYS A 2 2.41 2.58 -24.06
CA LYS A 2 1.68 1.52 -23.36
C LYS A 2 0.71 2.12 -22.34
N LYS A 3 -0.42 1.46 -22.14
CA LYS A 3 -1.39 1.82 -21.11
C LYS A 3 -1.48 0.74 -20.05
N ILE A 4 -1.33 1.13 -18.80
CA ILE A 4 -1.46 0.23 -17.64
C ILE A 4 -2.69 0.67 -16.85
N VAL A 5 -3.66 -0.24 -16.74
CA VAL A 5 -4.87 -0.02 -15.97
C VAL A 5 -4.83 -0.88 -14.72
N ILE A 6 -4.97 -0.26 -13.57
CA ILE A 6 -5.02 -0.93 -12.27
C ILE A 6 -6.44 -0.83 -11.75
N ILE A 7 -7.03 -1.97 -11.46
CA ILE A 7 -8.40 -2.06 -10.97
C ILE A 7 -8.38 -2.27 -9.46
N GLY A 8 -9.00 -1.34 -8.75
CA GLY A 8 -9.06 -1.32 -7.29
C GLY A 8 -8.11 -0.32 -6.66
N GLY A 9 -8.66 0.64 -5.94
CA GLY A 9 -7.93 1.69 -5.22
C GLY A 9 -7.67 1.37 -3.75
N GLY A 10 -7.52 0.09 -3.42
CA GLY A 10 -7.03 -0.35 -2.12
C GLY A 10 -5.50 -0.25 -2.01
N PRO A 11 -4.90 -0.70 -0.90
CA PRO A 11 -3.45 -0.58 -0.68
C PRO A 11 -2.62 -1.26 -1.77
N ALA A 12 -3.05 -2.42 -2.24
CA ALA A 12 -2.35 -3.15 -3.30
C ALA A 12 -2.36 -2.38 -4.63
N GLY A 13 -3.52 -1.86 -5.04
CA GLY A 13 -3.67 -1.09 -6.27
C GLY A 13 -2.93 0.23 -6.20
N LEU A 14 -3.02 0.95 -5.09
CA LEU A 14 -2.28 2.20 -4.87
C LEU A 14 -0.77 1.98 -4.96
N LYS A 15 -0.26 0.95 -4.25
CA LYS A 15 1.16 0.61 -4.30
C LYS A 15 1.61 0.18 -5.69
N ALA A 16 0.80 -0.61 -6.39
CA ALA A 16 1.08 -1.04 -7.77
C ALA A 16 1.15 0.16 -8.72
N ALA A 17 0.20 1.10 -8.61
CA ALA A 17 0.17 2.31 -9.44
C ALA A 17 1.41 3.18 -9.23
N LEU A 18 1.76 3.44 -7.96
CA LEU A 18 2.93 4.23 -7.60
C LEU A 18 4.23 3.57 -8.08
N THR A 19 4.33 2.25 -7.93
CA THR A 19 5.51 1.49 -8.38
C THR A 19 5.61 1.47 -9.90
N ALA A 20 4.51 1.26 -10.60
CA ALA A 20 4.47 1.28 -12.06
C ALA A 20 4.87 2.65 -12.61
N ALA A 21 4.32 3.73 -12.06
CA ALA A 21 4.66 5.09 -12.48
C ALA A 21 6.13 5.40 -12.26
N SER A 22 6.68 5.00 -11.14
CA SER A 22 8.10 5.17 -10.83
C SER A 22 9.01 4.41 -11.79
N ARG A 23 8.62 3.20 -12.22
CA ARG A 23 9.42 2.35 -13.12
C ARG A 23 9.29 2.72 -14.59
N TYR A 24 8.09 3.03 -15.03
CA TYR A 24 7.82 3.27 -16.45
C TYR A 24 7.90 4.74 -16.84
N LYS A 25 7.81 5.67 -15.86
CA LYS A 25 7.87 7.11 -16.12
C LYS A 25 7.05 7.50 -17.37
N ASP A 26 7.68 8.13 -18.35
CA ASP A 26 7.03 8.59 -19.58
C ASP A 26 6.79 7.47 -20.62
N LYS A 27 7.12 6.23 -20.30
CA LYS A 27 6.96 5.09 -21.23
C LYS A 27 5.58 4.42 -21.17
N ALA A 28 4.77 4.75 -20.19
CA ALA A 28 3.42 4.23 -20.05
C ALA A 28 2.48 5.26 -19.44
N GLU A 29 1.25 5.28 -19.94
CA GLU A 29 0.12 5.96 -19.28
C GLU A 29 -0.43 5.04 -18.20
N ILE A 30 -0.51 5.52 -16.97
CA ILE A 30 -1.00 4.73 -15.84
C ILE A 30 -2.29 5.31 -15.32
N CYS A 31 -3.30 4.46 -15.18
CA CYS A 31 -4.54 4.84 -14.54
C CYS A 31 -4.94 3.82 -13.47
N ILE A 32 -5.57 4.30 -12.41
CA ILE A 32 -6.16 3.51 -11.36
C ILE A 32 -7.66 3.74 -11.34
N MET A 33 -8.42 2.64 -11.33
CA MET A 33 -9.88 2.66 -11.37
C MET A 33 -10.43 2.15 -10.03
N GLU A 34 -11.29 2.93 -9.39
CA GLU A 34 -11.94 2.58 -8.13
C GLU A 34 -13.44 2.82 -8.22
N LYS A 35 -14.24 1.85 -7.80
CA LYS A 35 -15.70 1.98 -7.79
C LYS A 35 -16.24 2.92 -6.72
N ASN A 36 -15.56 3.03 -5.60
CA ASN A 36 -15.95 3.92 -4.51
C ASN A 36 -15.44 5.34 -4.75
N GLU A 37 -16.06 6.32 -4.13
CA GLU A 37 -15.63 7.73 -4.24
C GLU A 37 -14.24 7.97 -3.64
N ARG A 38 -13.86 7.18 -2.64
CA ARG A 38 -12.56 7.28 -1.97
C ARG A 38 -11.71 6.05 -2.19
N PHE A 39 -10.42 6.28 -2.42
CA PHE A 39 -9.40 5.24 -2.38
C PHE A 39 -9.12 4.81 -0.93
N GLY A 40 -8.68 3.56 -0.75
CA GLY A 40 -8.25 3.06 0.54
C GLY A 40 -9.37 2.88 1.56
N ARG A 41 -10.60 2.71 1.13
CA ARG A 41 -11.76 2.60 2.03
C ARG A 41 -11.59 1.51 3.10
N LYS A 42 -11.11 0.33 2.70
CA LYS A 42 -10.89 -0.77 3.65
C LYS A 42 -9.76 -0.47 4.63
N LEU A 43 -8.71 0.21 4.19
CA LEU A 43 -7.62 0.64 5.08
C LEU A 43 -8.12 1.51 6.24
N MET A 44 -9.09 2.38 5.97
CA MET A 44 -9.65 3.31 6.95
C MET A 44 -10.26 2.62 8.17
N ILE A 45 -10.71 1.38 8.02
CA ILE A 45 -11.36 0.62 9.09
C ILE A 45 -10.44 -0.43 9.73
N THR A 46 -9.27 -0.68 9.16
CA THR A 46 -8.32 -1.64 9.73
C THR A 46 -7.71 -1.13 11.05
N GLY A 47 -7.32 -2.06 11.92
CA GLY A 47 -6.72 -1.70 13.20
C GLY A 47 -7.62 -0.79 14.06
N LYS A 48 -8.94 -0.94 13.96
CA LYS A 48 -9.93 -0.08 14.65
C LYS A 48 -9.79 1.40 14.27
N GLY A 49 -9.58 1.68 12.98
CA GLY A 49 -9.41 3.04 12.46
C GLY A 49 -7.98 3.60 12.57
N ARG A 50 -7.04 2.80 13.06
CA ARG A 50 -5.64 3.20 13.24
C ARG A 50 -4.74 2.77 12.08
N CYS A 51 -5.14 1.79 11.29
CA CYS A 51 -4.38 1.08 10.27
C CYS A 51 -3.16 0.35 10.84
N ASN A 52 -3.29 -0.95 11.09
CA ASN A 52 -2.12 -1.80 11.34
C ASN A 52 -1.37 -2.00 10.01
N VAL A 53 -0.32 -1.22 9.82
CA VAL A 53 0.41 -1.11 8.54
C VAL A 53 1.15 -2.39 8.20
N THR A 54 1.87 -2.93 9.17
CA THR A 54 2.67 -4.14 9.05
C THR A 54 3.00 -4.69 10.43
N ASN A 55 3.76 -5.78 10.47
CA ASN A 55 4.36 -6.30 11.69
C ASN A 55 5.88 -6.17 11.57
N ASN A 56 6.53 -5.60 12.57
CA ASN A 56 7.99 -5.42 12.59
C ASN A 56 8.69 -6.72 13.00
N CYS A 57 8.58 -7.73 12.15
CA CYS A 57 9.19 -9.05 12.33
C CYS A 57 10.11 -9.41 11.15
N ASP A 58 10.88 -10.48 11.30
CA ASP A 58 11.70 -11.02 10.22
C ASP A 58 10.86 -11.81 9.19
N LEU A 59 11.51 -12.18 8.09
CA LEU A 59 10.84 -12.89 6.99
C LEU A 59 10.29 -14.26 7.44
N ASP A 60 11.05 -15.00 8.20
CA ASP A 60 10.63 -16.35 8.64
C ASP A 60 9.40 -16.27 9.54
N THR A 61 9.39 -15.33 10.48
CA THR A 61 8.21 -15.06 11.34
C THR A 61 7.01 -14.62 10.51
N LEU A 62 7.22 -13.75 9.52
CA LEU A 62 6.15 -13.29 8.64
C LEU A 62 5.52 -14.46 7.87
N ILE A 63 6.33 -15.30 7.26
CA ILE A 63 5.88 -16.49 6.51
C ILE A 63 5.15 -17.48 7.44
N ALA A 64 5.69 -17.73 8.63
CA ALA A 64 5.11 -18.67 9.60
C ALA A 64 3.71 -18.23 10.07
N ASN A 65 3.41 -16.94 10.05
CA ASN A 65 2.11 -16.40 10.46
C ASN A 65 1.09 -16.33 9.31
N VAL A 66 1.43 -16.76 8.11
CA VAL A 66 0.46 -16.91 7.02
C VAL A 66 -0.28 -18.24 7.20
N PRO A 67 -1.62 -18.23 7.38
CA PRO A 67 -2.36 -19.44 7.77
C PRO A 67 -2.27 -20.60 6.78
N LYS A 68 -2.19 -20.30 5.48
CA LYS A 68 -2.09 -21.30 4.41
C LYS A 68 -1.14 -20.83 3.33
N ASN A 69 -0.33 -21.74 2.81
CA ASN A 69 0.56 -21.53 1.66
C ASN A 69 1.52 -20.34 1.85
N GLY A 70 2.07 -20.12 3.05
CA GLY A 70 3.00 -19.02 3.32
C GLY A 70 4.19 -19.00 2.35
N ARG A 71 4.68 -20.15 1.94
CA ARG A 71 5.78 -20.28 0.97
C ARG A 71 5.49 -19.62 -0.39
N PHE A 72 4.24 -19.57 -0.80
CA PHE A 72 3.83 -18.88 -2.03
C PHE A 72 4.20 -17.38 -2.01
N LEU A 73 4.18 -16.78 -0.82
CA LEU A 73 4.47 -15.37 -0.61
C LEU A 73 5.96 -15.08 -0.36
N TYR A 74 6.80 -16.11 -0.29
CA TYR A 74 8.21 -15.96 0.05
C TYR A 74 8.93 -14.95 -0.86
N SER A 75 8.78 -15.07 -2.17
CA SER A 75 9.42 -14.18 -3.14
C SER A 75 8.94 -12.73 -2.99
N ALA A 76 7.62 -12.53 -2.82
CA ALA A 76 7.06 -11.20 -2.62
C ALA A 76 7.55 -10.55 -1.32
N PHE A 77 7.50 -11.30 -0.22
CA PHE A 77 7.91 -10.78 1.09
C PHE A 77 9.41 -10.56 1.20
N SER A 78 10.24 -11.42 0.58
CA SER A 78 11.69 -11.21 0.56
C SER A 78 12.10 -10.01 -0.28
N SER A 79 11.32 -9.66 -1.29
CA SER A 79 11.55 -8.48 -2.12
C SER A 79 11.08 -7.17 -1.48
N PHE A 80 10.17 -7.25 -0.53
CA PHE A 80 9.62 -6.10 0.18
C PHE A 80 9.27 -6.50 1.62
N LEU A 81 10.27 -6.39 2.48
CA LEU A 81 10.18 -6.78 3.89
C LEU A 81 9.29 -5.82 4.70
N PRO A 82 8.83 -6.22 5.90
CA PRO A 82 8.14 -5.30 6.81
C PRO A 82 8.89 -3.99 7.05
N GLN A 83 10.21 -4.05 7.20
CA GLN A 83 11.05 -2.86 7.39
C GLN A 83 11.06 -1.96 6.15
N ASP A 84 10.96 -2.53 4.95
CA ASP A 84 10.81 -1.75 3.72
C ASP A 84 9.46 -1.03 3.67
N THR A 85 8.41 -1.67 4.14
CA THR A 85 7.08 -1.04 4.28
C THR A 85 7.14 0.13 5.24
N MET A 86 7.78 -0.04 6.38
CA MET A 86 7.95 1.04 7.37
C MET A 86 8.71 2.22 6.78
N LYS A 87 9.86 1.95 6.16
CA LYS A 87 10.67 2.98 5.50
C LYS A 87 9.91 3.70 4.39
N TYR A 88 9.10 2.96 3.63
CA TYR A 88 8.29 3.51 2.56
C TYR A 88 7.34 4.61 3.08
N PHE A 89 6.59 4.35 4.14
CA PHE A 89 5.67 5.33 4.72
C PHE A 89 6.41 6.47 5.44
N GLU A 90 7.48 6.18 6.13
CA GLU A 90 8.30 7.21 6.78
C GLU A 90 8.90 8.18 5.75
N THR A 91 9.38 7.66 4.62
CA THR A 91 9.86 8.49 3.49
C THR A 91 8.75 9.36 2.90
N MET A 92 7.52 8.89 2.95
CA MET A 92 6.35 9.67 2.52
C MET A 92 5.86 10.68 3.59
N GLY A 93 6.55 10.80 4.70
CA GLY A 93 6.26 11.76 5.75
C GLY A 93 5.26 11.28 6.80
N VAL A 94 5.04 9.96 6.90
CA VAL A 94 4.17 9.36 7.92
C VAL A 94 5.03 8.70 9.00
N PRO A 95 5.20 9.32 10.17
CA PRO A 95 5.90 8.69 11.29
C PRO A 95 5.14 7.45 11.77
N LEU A 96 5.86 6.37 12.01
CA LEU A 96 5.30 5.11 12.49
C LEU A 96 5.78 4.81 13.92
N LYS A 97 5.05 3.94 14.60
CA LYS A 97 5.41 3.38 15.91
C LYS A 97 5.18 1.88 15.91
N THR A 98 6.00 1.17 16.68
CA THR A 98 5.83 -0.27 16.93
C THR A 98 5.25 -0.45 18.34
N GLU A 99 4.16 -1.18 18.44
CA GLU A 99 3.49 -1.50 19.69
C GLU A 99 3.68 -2.97 20.06
N ARG A 100 3.12 -3.38 21.19
CA ARG A 100 3.15 -4.76 21.68
C ARG A 100 2.80 -5.76 20.56
N GLY A 101 3.52 -6.85 20.48
CA GLY A 101 3.38 -7.85 19.42
C GLY A 101 3.98 -7.40 18.09
N ASN A 102 4.87 -6.43 18.09
CA ASN A 102 5.53 -5.86 16.90
C ASN A 102 4.55 -5.27 15.88
N ARG A 103 3.35 -4.91 16.30
CA ARG A 103 2.36 -4.26 15.44
C ARG A 103 2.76 -2.82 15.14
N VAL A 104 2.70 -2.44 13.89
CA VAL A 104 3.10 -1.11 13.42
C VAL A 104 1.89 -0.26 13.06
N PHE A 105 1.83 0.93 13.62
CA PHE A 105 0.77 1.91 13.39
C PHE A 105 1.36 3.28 13.07
N PRO A 106 0.61 4.18 12.41
CA PRO A 106 1.02 5.58 12.36
C PRO A 106 1.05 6.17 13.78
N GLN A 107 2.01 7.04 14.06
CA GLN A 107 2.10 7.70 15.37
C GLN A 107 0.84 8.49 15.71
N SER A 108 0.16 9.04 14.72
CA SER A 108 -1.10 9.76 14.87
C SER A 108 -2.28 8.88 15.30
N ASP A 109 -2.16 7.55 15.19
CA ASP A 109 -3.25 6.59 15.33
C ASP A 109 -4.43 6.82 14.36
N LYS A 110 -4.17 7.44 13.22
CA LYS A 110 -5.18 7.77 12.21
C LYS A 110 -4.88 7.04 10.89
N ALA A 111 -5.76 6.11 10.53
CA ALA A 111 -5.66 5.39 9.25
C ALA A 111 -5.65 6.33 8.04
N VAL A 112 -6.31 7.47 8.14
CA VAL A 112 -6.35 8.48 7.06
C VAL A 112 -4.96 8.96 6.66
N ASP A 113 -4.01 9.04 7.59
CA ASP A 113 -2.65 9.50 7.27
C ASP A 113 -1.93 8.52 6.35
N ILE A 114 -2.17 7.22 6.52
CA ILE A 114 -1.66 6.17 5.60
C ILE A 114 -2.30 6.30 4.22
N VAL A 115 -3.63 6.42 4.17
CA VAL A 115 -4.37 6.54 2.91
C VAL A 115 -3.96 7.82 2.16
N ASP A 116 -3.92 8.94 2.86
CA ASP A 116 -3.55 10.23 2.27
C ASP A 116 -2.12 10.22 1.72
N ALA A 117 -1.19 9.59 2.40
CA ALA A 117 0.18 9.45 1.91
C ALA A 117 0.22 8.72 0.56
N LEU A 118 -0.49 7.60 0.45
CA LEU A 118 -0.58 6.85 -0.81
C LEU A 118 -1.26 7.66 -1.91
N VAL A 119 -2.38 8.29 -1.61
CA VAL A 119 -3.17 9.07 -2.60
C VAL A 119 -2.44 10.31 -3.07
N LYS A 120 -1.76 11.02 -2.16
CA LYS A 120 -0.96 12.20 -2.53
C LYS A 120 0.17 11.89 -3.50
N GLY A 121 0.68 10.67 -3.50
CA GLY A 121 1.71 10.23 -4.44
C GLY A 121 1.23 10.08 -5.88
N LEU A 122 -0.07 9.94 -6.11
CA LEU A 122 -0.62 9.65 -7.44
C LEU A 122 -0.46 10.84 -8.41
N LYS A 123 -0.85 12.03 -7.98
CA LYS A 123 -0.89 13.22 -8.85
C LYS A 123 0.48 13.65 -9.37
N PRO A 124 1.53 13.78 -8.55
CA PRO A 124 2.86 14.15 -9.03
C PRO A 124 3.45 13.19 -10.05
N LEU A 125 3.01 11.93 -10.03
CA LEU A 125 3.45 10.90 -10.96
C LEU A 125 2.55 10.80 -12.22
N GLY A 126 1.57 11.70 -12.36
CA GLY A 126 0.68 11.75 -13.51
C GLY A 126 -0.27 10.56 -13.61
N ILE A 127 -0.56 9.88 -12.50
CA ILE A 127 -1.47 8.74 -12.48
C ILE A 127 -2.92 9.24 -12.59
N LYS A 128 -3.62 8.77 -13.61
CA LYS A 128 -5.04 9.10 -13.79
C LYS A 128 -5.91 8.33 -12.81
N GLN A 129 -6.80 9.06 -12.14
CA GLN A 129 -7.75 8.50 -11.17
C GLN A 129 -9.12 8.43 -11.83
N ILE A 130 -9.69 7.24 -11.90
CA ILE A 130 -11.00 7.00 -12.53
C ILE A 130 -11.94 6.40 -11.50
N HIS A 131 -13.05 7.07 -11.24
CA HIS A 131 -14.10 6.56 -10.39
C HIS A 131 -15.15 5.85 -11.26
N ALA A 132 -15.01 4.54 -11.38
CA ALA A 132 -15.90 3.69 -12.17
C ALA A 132 -15.86 2.25 -11.68
N ASN A 133 -16.92 1.51 -11.98
CA ASN A 133 -16.97 0.08 -11.74
C ASN A 133 -16.45 -0.66 -12.97
N ALA A 134 -15.47 -1.54 -12.77
CA ALA A 134 -15.00 -2.44 -13.82
C ALA A 134 -15.98 -3.62 -13.93
N SER A 135 -16.58 -3.82 -15.07
CA SER A 135 -17.46 -4.95 -15.38
C SER A 135 -16.81 -5.90 -16.35
#